data_4078572a024b584bab9e75749c307ccf
#
_entry.id   4078572a024b584bab9e75749c307ccf
#
_cell.length_a   1.000
_cell.length_b   1.000
_cell.length_c   1.000
_cell.angle_alpha   90.00
_cell.angle_beta   90.00
_cell.angle_gamma   90.00
#
_symmetry.space_group_name_H-M   'P 1'
#
loop_
_entity.id
_entity.type
_entity.pdbx_description
1 polymer ?
#
loop_
_entity_poly.entity_id
_entity_poly.type
_entity_poly.pdbx_seq_one_letter_code
_entity_poly.pdbx_strand_id
1 'polypeptide(L)'
;MNAKRITTLALVLVMTLLLASCGSKTVVNDDGTKTEQTERGVKVTQTATKAEQTECGVKVTQTAAKAVQTEKYENADFSMTIPKGWTVTTGGTNIYHSIRVSDPNEPLNQMFVLLKADILLHSQAGKDAWQQNYSMGNTQAALFAKAAVLDNPSTEGFFKIFSQYTAFASEMEPAYSGYAFPRFDNFTVTDRYPSASPMKSSALGDEQLRATFTDNGKEGEGLFAASVVDFGSLAISNGNVVGYQLQTVDGGYYMAYNIVAVTAAKDTLIEWEGVLTDCFKTLQYSDSFVSTTNQASNEKVALAQQISQNFNATMDGFMSSWESRNRSQDIMSQKQSDATLGYERIYDTETGEIYKATNGFTDVYDGKRYKAVTDDNMYAEPISGYIEKQ
;
A
#
# COMPACT_ATOMS: atom_id res chain seq x y z
N MET A 1 40.25 31.82 25.36
CA MET A 1 38.90 32.43 25.11
C MET A 1 38.71 32.55 23.60
N ASN A 2 38.28 31.63 23.09
CA ASN A 2 37.14 31.07 22.37
C ASN A 2 36.73 31.82 21.09
N ALA A 3 37.36 31.41 19.97
CA ALA A 3 37.09 31.84 18.61
C ALA A 3 35.94 31.04 17.95
N LYS A 4 35.02 30.40 18.71
CA LYS A 4 33.92 29.56 18.20
C LYS A 4 32.52 30.12 18.34
N ARG A 5 32.37 31.41 18.75
CA ARG A 5 31.06 32.02 18.96
C ARG A 5 30.69 33.16 17.98
N ILE A 6 31.49 33.40 16.95
CA ILE A 6 31.25 34.52 16.01
C ILE A 6 30.68 34.04 14.66
N THR A 7 30.77 32.74 14.35
CA THR A 7 30.28 32.22 13.06
C THR A 7 28.79 31.85 13.04
N THR A 8 28.11 31.80 14.19
CA THR A 8 26.70 31.40 14.25
C THR A 8 25.75 32.61 14.15
N LEU A 9 26.24 33.82 14.32
CA LEU A 9 25.39 35.04 14.26
C LEU A 9 25.30 35.63 12.84
N ALA A 10 26.22 35.30 11.94
CA ALA A 10 26.21 35.82 10.56
C ALA A 10 25.27 35.02 9.63
N LEU A 11 24.87 33.80 10.00
CA LEU A 11 23.97 32.98 9.15
C LEU A 11 22.48 33.25 9.41
N VAL A 12 22.13 33.82 10.56
CA VAL A 12 20.74 34.18 10.91
C VAL A 12 20.33 35.53 10.31
N LEU A 13 21.28 36.40 9.98
CA LEU A 13 20.99 37.75 9.47
C LEU A 13 20.76 37.78 7.95
N VAL A 14 21.13 36.73 7.21
CA VAL A 14 20.90 36.69 5.74
C VAL A 14 19.53 36.08 5.40
N MET A 15 18.89 35.33 6.31
CA MET A 15 17.55 34.77 6.08
C MET A 15 16.38 35.71 6.43
N THR A 16 16.65 36.86 7.07
CA THR A 16 15.58 37.82 7.45
C THR A 16 15.37 38.96 6.49
N LEU A 17 16.12 39.04 5.39
CA LEU A 17 16.02 40.12 4.40
C LEU A 17 15.29 39.74 3.11
N LEU A 18 14.70 38.53 3.01
CA LEU A 18 13.93 38.09 1.84
C LEU A 18 12.41 38.00 2.09
N LEU A 19 11.90 38.53 3.20
CA LEU A 19 10.47 38.51 3.55
C LEU A 19 9.80 39.89 3.58
N ALA A 20 10.31 40.87 2.86
CA ALA A 20 9.66 42.18 2.78
C ALA A 20 9.42 42.56 1.32
N SER A 21 8.51 41.84 0.66
CA SER A 21 7.81 42.34 -0.52
C SER A 21 6.43 41.67 -0.58
N CYS A 22 5.55 42.05 0.34
CA CYS A 22 4.13 41.79 0.25
C CYS A 22 3.48 42.78 -0.70
N GLY A 23 3.31 42.38 -1.94
CA GLY A 23 2.40 43.00 -2.88
C GLY A 23 1.38 41.95 -3.31
N SER A 24 0.11 42.12 -2.93
CA SER A 24 -0.98 41.30 -3.43
C SER A 24 -1.03 41.41 -4.95
N LYS A 25 -0.74 40.32 -5.65
CA LYS A 25 -0.99 40.22 -7.09
C LYS A 25 -2.32 39.51 -7.28
N THR A 26 -3.29 40.24 -7.83
CA THR A 26 -4.51 39.63 -8.34
C THR A 26 -4.17 39.03 -9.69
N VAL A 27 -4.24 37.70 -9.79
CA VAL A 27 -4.13 36.98 -11.06
C VAL A 27 -5.56 36.78 -11.56
N VAL A 28 -5.86 37.29 -12.71
CA VAL A 28 -7.13 37.08 -13.41
C VAL A 28 -6.87 35.94 -14.40
N ASN A 29 -7.54 34.82 -14.23
CA ASN A 29 -7.50 33.74 -15.19
C ASN A 29 -8.48 34.03 -16.34
N ASP A 30 -8.22 33.45 -17.52
CA ASP A 30 -9.03 33.67 -18.75
C ASP A 30 -10.50 33.22 -18.64
N ASP A 31 -10.91 32.57 -17.54
CA ASP A 31 -12.29 32.16 -17.24
C ASP A 31 -13.05 33.19 -16.37
N GLY A 32 -12.43 34.31 -16.01
CA GLY A 32 -13.09 35.40 -15.28
C GLY A 32 -13.19 35.19 -13.75
N THR A 33 -12.55 34.20 -13.17
CA THR A 33 -12.51 33.99 -11.71
C THR A 33 -11.40 34.83 -11.05
N LYS A 34 -11.74 35.60 -10.03
CA LYS A 34 -10.81 36.40 -9.20
C LYS A 34 -10.49 35.63 -7.93
N THR A 35 -9.21 35.44 -7.63
CA THR A 35 -8.73 34.86 -6.37
C THR A 35 -8.07 35.94 -5.52
N GLU A 36 -8.59 36.22 -4.32
CA GLU A 36 -7.93 37.04 -3.30
C GLU A 36 -7.17 36.14 -2.32
N GLN A 37 -5.88 36.40 -2.16
CA GLN A 37 -5.05 35.79 -1.12
C GLN A 37 -5.12 36.66 0.16
N THR A 38 -5.63 36.08 1.24
CA THR A 38 -5.49 36.64 2.59
C THR A 38 -4.64 35.72 3.47
N GLU A 39 -3.81 36.32 4.26
CA GLU A 39 -2.76 35.72 5.13
C GLU A 39 -3.25 34.87 6.30
N ARG A 40 -4.24 34.07 6.17
CA ARG A 40 -4.56 33.00 7.16
C ARG A 40 -5.31 31.86 6.51
N GLY A 41 -4.56 30.80 6.21
CA GLY A 41 -5.13 29.53 5.78
C GLY A 41 -5.40 29.44 4.29
N VAL A 42 -4.49 28.85 3.57
CA VAL A 42 -4.63 28.58 2.14
C VAL A 42 -5.78 27.59 1.94
N LYS A 43 -6.96 28.10 1.62
CA LYS A 43 -8.01 27.30 0.99
C LYS A 43 -7.67 27.22 -0.50
N VAL A 44 -6.94 26.21 -0.88
CA VAL A 44 -6.78 25.89 -2.30
C VAL A 44 -8.03 25.13 -2.73
N THR A 45 -9.01 25.84 -3.25
CA THR A 45 -10.07 25.23 -4.02
C THR A 45 -9.53 25.09 -5.45
N GLN A 46 -8.81 24.00 -5.72
CA GLN A 46 -8.52 23.63 -7.10
C GLN A 46 -9.72 22.84 -7.63
N THR A 47 -10.53 23.53 -8.42
CA THR A 47 -11.40 22.87 -9.38
C THR A 47 -10.47 22.21 -10.38
N ALA A 48 -10.60 20.89 -10.61
CA ALA A 48 -9.83 20.22 -11.63
C ALA A 48 -10.11 20.88 -12.99
N THR A 49 -9.19 21.75 -13.41
CA THR A 49 -9.32 22.45 -14.69
C THR A 49 -8.83 21.48 -15.75
N LYS A 50 -9.76 20.96 -16.52
CA LYS A 50 -9.47 20.18 -17.72
C LYS A 50 -8.90 21.17 -18.75
N ALA A 51 -7.57 21.22 -18.88
CA ALA A 51 -6.93 21.99 -19.92
C ALA A 51 -7.02 21.21 -21.24
N GLU A 52 -7.86 21.66 -22.17
CA GLU A 52 -7.90 21.10 -23.52
C GLU A 52 -6.93 21.88 -24.41
N GLN A 53 -5.91 21.21 -24.91
CA GLN A 53 -5.03 21.73 -25.94
C GLN A 53 -5.21 20.90 -27.22
N THR A 54 -5.40 21.58 -28.34
CA THR A 54 -5.45 20.93 -29.65
C THR A 54 -4.18 21.27 -30.41
N GLU A 55 -3.31 20.31 -30.59
CA GLU A 55 -2.15 20.38 -31.47
C GLU A 55 -2.31 19.36 -32.60
N CYS A 56 -2.11 19.80 -33.84
CA CYS A 56 -2.08 18.94 -35.03
C CYS A 56 -3.29 17.98 -35.15
N GLY A 57 -4.48 18.43 -34.76
CA GLY A 57 -5.71 17.63 -34.88
C GLY A 57 -5.92 16.57 -33.78
N VAL A 58 -4.99 16.45 -32.84
CA VAL A 58 -5.12 15.60 -31.65
C VAL A 58 -5.56 16.45 -30.47
N LYS A 59 -6.72 16.15 -29.88
CA LYS A 59 -7.12 16.73 -28.60
C LYS A 59 -6.38 15.98 -27.50
N VAL A 60 -5.48 16.67 -26.82
CA VAL A 60 -4.78 16.15 -25.65
C VAL A 60 -5.43 16.73 -24.40
N THR A 61 -6.04 15.90 -23.59
CA THR A 61 -6.56 16.30 -22.28
C THR A 61 -5.55 15.90 -21.21
N GLN A 62 -4.93 16.90 -20.60
CA GLN A 62 -4.03 16.68 -19.49
C GLN A 62 -4.86 16.50 -18.21
N THR A 63 -4.88 15.31 -17.65
CA THR A 63 -5.45 15.06 -16.34
C THR A 63 -4.35 15.22 -15.30
N ALA A 64 -4.35 16.32 -14.58
CA ALA A 64 -3.46 16.48 -13.43
C ALA A 64 -3.74 15.38 -12.40
N ALA A 65 -2.73 14.97 -11.66
CA ALA A 65 -2.92 14.11 -10.48
C ALA A 65 -4.07 14.71 -9.63
N LYS A 66 -4.99 13.86 -9.21
CA LYS A 66 -6.22 14.31 -8.54
C LYS A 66 -5.87 15.11 -7.28
N ALA A 67 -6.13 16.40 -7.27
CA ALA A 67 -5.97 17.22 -6.08
C ALA A 67 -7.05 16.84 -5.07
N VAL A 68 -6.71 15.96 -4.14
CA VAL A 68 -7.61 15.47 -3.09
C VAL A 68 -7.37 16.28 -1.82
N GLN A 69 -8.44 16.88 -1.27
CA GLN A 69 -8.35 17.45 0.07
C GLN A 69 -8.16 16.33 1.08
N THR A 70 -7.29 16.56 2.04
CA THR A 70 -7.02 15.61 3.12
C THR A 70 -7.43 16.20 4.47
N GLU A 71 -7.65 15.32 5.44
CA GLU A 71 -7.93 15.67 6.83
C GLU A 71 -7.20 14.72 7.78
N LYS A 72 -6.92 15.19 8.99
CA LYS A 72 -6.35 14.36 10.05
C LYS A 72 -7.45 13.49 10.66
N TYR A 73 -7.21 12.19 10.71
CA TYR A 73 -7.96 11.23 11.51
C TYR A 73 -7.13 10.83 12.73
N GLU A 74 -7.79 10.70 13.89
CA GLU A 74 -7.14 10.29 15.14
C GLU A 74 -8.15 9.58 16.03
N ASN A 75 -7.71 8.47 16.65
CA ASN A 75 -8.42 7.75 17.70
C ASN A 75 -7.44 7.35 18.83
N ALA A 76 -7.85 6.47 19.74
CA ALA A 76 -7.00 6.02 20.84
C ALA A 76 -5.78 5.20 20.38
N ASP A 77 -5.88 4.50 19.25
CA ASP A 77 -4.90 3.54 18.78
C ASP A 77 -3.90 4.14 17.80
N PHE A 78 -4.36 5.03 16.92
CA PHE A 78 -3.50 5.60 15.88
C PHE A 78 -3.99 6.96 15.37
N SER A 79 -3.10 7.64 14.65
CA SER A 79 -3.44 8.81 13.83
C SER A 79 -2.90 8.65 12.42
N MET A 80 -3.59 9.24 11.45
CA MET A 80 -3.12 9.36 10.07
C MET A 80 -3.83 10.48 9.33
N THR A 81 -3.26 10.93 8.23
CA THR A 81 -3.92 11.78 7.25
C THR A 81 -4.72 10.91 6.31
N ILE A 82 -5.96 11.29 6.01
CA ILE A 82 -6.84 10.56 5.09
C ILE A 82 -7.44 11.51 4.05
N PRO A 83 -7.85 11.03 2.89
CA PRO A 83 -8.66 11.83 1.99
C PRO A 83 -9.96 12.26 2.68
N LYS A 84 -10.33 13.53 2.51
CA LYS A 84 -11.47 14.12 3.20
C LYS A 84 -12.78 13.41 2.88
N GLY A 85 -13.51 13.02 3.92
CA GLY A 85 -14.78 12.34 3.80
C GLY A 85 -14.67 10.83 3.57
N TRP A 86 -13.47 10.26 3.62
CA TRP A 86 -13.29 8.82 3.55
C TRP A 86 -13.65 8.16 4.89
N THR A 87 -14.08 6.91 4.80
CA THR A 87 -14.48 6.13 5.97
C THR A 87 -13.29 5.36 6.52
N VAL A 88 -13.09 5.46 7.84
CA VAL A 88 -12.11 4.64 8.57
C VAL A 88 -12.86 3.57 9.35
N THR A 89 -12.49 2.31 9.15
CA THR A 89 -12.98 1.17 9.92
C THR A 89 -11.81 0.41 10.52
N THR A 90 -11.98 -0.09 11.72
CA THR A 90 -10.97 -0.90 12.42
C THR A 90 -11.57 -2.20 12.92
N GLY A 91 -10.76 -3.22 13.02
CA GLY A 91 -11.11 -4.52 13.58
C GLY A 91 -9.90 -5.21 14.19
N GLY A 92 -10.13 -6.27 14.95
CA GLY A 92 -9.07 -6.97 15.67
C GLY A 92 -8.53 -6.20 16.86
N THR A 93 -7.66 -6.83 17.63
CA THR A 93 -7.03 -6.23 18.82
C THR A 93 -5.54 -6.52 18.84
N ASN A 94 -4.75 -5.65 19.45
CA ASN A 94 -3.31 -5.84 19.61
C ASN A 94 -2.61 -6.14 18.28
N ILE A 95 -1.84 -7.23 18.19
CA ILE A 95 -1.12 -7.63 16.99
C ILE A 95 -2.03 -8.06 15.81
N TYR A 96 -3.33 -8.27 16.06
CA TYR A 96 -4.33 -8.58 15.04
C TYR A 96 -5.09 -7.34 14.57
N HIS A 97 -4.66 -6.15 14.99
CA HIS A 97 -5.32 -4.90 14.60
C HIS A 97 -5.29 -4.69 13.10
N SER A 98 -6.42 -4.30 12.57
CA SER A 98 -6.62 -4.01 11.15
C SER A 98 -7.25 -2.63 10.97
N ILE A 99 -6.80 -1.91 9.97
CA ILE A 99 -7.31 -0.60 9.57
C ILE A 99 -7.70 -0.67 8.10
N ARG A 100 -8.88 -0.18 7.78
CA ARG A 100 -9.32 0.06 6.41
C ARG A 100 -9.81 1.50 6.27
N VAL A 101 -9.21 2.23 5.35
CA VAL A 101 -9.63 3.59 4.97
C VAL A 101 -10.09 3.52 3.53
N SER A 102 -11.35 3.83 3.25
CA SER A 102 -11.94 3.66 1.92
C SER A 102 -12.82 4.82 1.51
N ASP A 103 -12.88 5.07 0.20
CA ASP A 103 -13.82 5.98 -0.42
C ASP A 103 -15.24 5.41 -0.29
N PRO A 104 -16.19 6.12 0.34
CA PRO A 104 -17.55 5.64 0.45
C PRO A 104 -18.29 5.52 -0.90
N ASN A 105 -17.83 6.22 -1.94
CA ASN A 105 -18.43 6.19 -3.27
C ASN A 105 -17.81 5.12 -4.18
N GLU A 106 -16.52 4.79 -3.99
CA GLU A 106 -15.82 3.72 -4.71
C GLU A 106 -14.92 2.96 -3.73
N PRO A 107 -15.45 1.92 -3.05
CA PRO A 107 -14.72 1.19 -2.00
C PRO A 107 -13.45 0.46 -2.46
N LEU A 108 -13.22 0.33 -3.77
CA LEU A 108 -11.95 -0.16 -4.31
C LEU A 108 -10.81 0.82 -4.11
N ASN A 109 -11.13 2.13 -4.00
CA ASN A 109 -10.15 3.15 -3.61
C ASN A 109 -9.96 3.06 -2.10
N GLN A 110 -8.87 2.42 -1.65
CA GLN A 110 -8.67 2.17 -0.23
C GLN A 110 -7.20 2.01 0.16
N MET A 111 -6.94 2.23 1.42
CA MET A 111 -5.73 1.82 2.15
C MET A 111 -6.13 0.77 3.18
N PHE A 112 -5.39 -0.32 3.24
CA PHE A 112 -5.63 -1.42 4.16
C PHE A 112 -4.36 -1.84 4.86
N VAL A 113 -4.47 -2.08 6.16
CA VAL A 113 -3.41 -2.61 7.03
C VAL A 113 -3.98 -3.75 7.86
N LEU A 114 -3.20 -4.81 8.01
CA LEU A 114 -3.40 -5.84 9.01
C LEU A 114 -2.03 -6.19 9.60
N LEU A 115 -1.85 -6.02 10.89
CA LEU A 115 -0.53 -6.21 11.51
C LEU A 115 -0.05 -7.65 11.46
N LYS A 116 -0.95 -8.62 11.71
CA LYS A 116 -0.64 -10.05 11.70
C LYS A 116 -1.82 -10.89 11.23
N ALA A 117 -1.52 -11.87 10.39
CA ALA A 117 -2.38 -13.00 10.08
C ALA A 117 -1.73 -14.26 10.64
N ASP A 118 -2.50 -15.08 11.37
CA ASP A 118 -2.00 -16.25 12.09
C ASP A 118 -2.67 -17.52 11.61
N ILE A 119 -1.93 -18.63 11.76
CA ILE A 119 -2.33 -19.98 11.40
C ILE A 119 -2.66 -20.09 9.89
N LEU A 120 -1.60 -20.07 9.09
CA LEU A 120 -1.64 -20.38 7.67
C LEU A 120 -0.97 -21.74 7.48
N LEU A 121 -1.75 -22.82 7.40
CA LEU A 121 -1.21 -24.19 7.41
C LEU A 121 -0.29 -24.46 6.22
N HIS A 122 0.76 -25.23 6.45
CA HIS A 122 1.74 -25.59 5.44
C HIS A 122 1.14 -26.40 4.28
N SER A 123 0.12 -27.23 4.56
CA SER A 123 -0.43 -28.11 3.55
C SER A 123 -1.87 -28.56 3.84
N GLN A 124 -2.56 -29.01 2.81
CA GLN A 124 -3.87 -29.64 2.95
C GLN A 124 -3.81 -30.93 3.78
N ALA A 125 -2.74 -31.71 3.65
CA ALA A 125 -2.56 -32.94 4.46
C ALA A 125 -2.48 -32.63 5.97
N GLY A 126 -1.80 -31.55 6.34
CA GLY A 126 -1.77 -31.03 7.71
C GLY A 126 -3.15 -30.61 8.19
N LYS A 127 -3.90 -29.89 7.34
CA LYS A 127 -5.28 -29.48 7.65
C LYS A 127 -6.20 -30.67 7.87
N ASP A 128 -6.14 -31.69 7.00
CA ASP A 128 -6.95 -32.89 7.10
C ASP A 128 -6.66 -33.64 8.42
N ALA A 129 -5.39 -33.72 8.80
CA ALA A 129 -4.98 -34.32 10.07
C ALA A 129 -5.50 -33.52 11.28
N TRP A 130 -5.47 -32.18 11.24
CA TRP A 130 -6.08 -31.33 12.27
C TRP A 130 -7.59 -31.54 12.36
N GLN A 131 -8.29 -31.61 11.23
CA GLN A 131 -9.74 -31.89 11.18
C GLN A 131 -10.08 -33.24 11.78
N GLN A 132 -9.28 -34.26 11.49
CA GLN A 132 -9.44 -35.57 12.09
C GLN A 132 -9.23 -35.54 13.60
N ASN A 133 -8.18 -34.92 14.08
CA ASN A 133 -7.92 -34.75 15.52
C ASN A 133 -9.08 -34.00 16.21
N TYR A 134 -9.61 -32.97 15.59
CA TYR A 134 -10.78 -32.22 16.10
C TYR A 134 -12.02 -33.13 16.17
N SER A 135 -12.29 -33.93 15.13
CA SER A 135 -13.42 -34.88 15.09
C SER A 135 -13.34 -35.98 16.14
N MET A 136 -12.13 -36.32 16.55
CA MET A 136 -11.88 -37.29 17.66
C MET A 136 -12.00 -36.68 19.06
N GLY A 137 -12.42 -35.40 19.15
CA GLY A 137 -12.68 -34.69 20.41
C GLY A 137 -11.55 -33.82 20.92
N ASN A 138 -10.45 -33.63 20.18
CA ASN A 138 -9.41 -32.71 20.54
C ASN A 138 -9.87 -31.26 20.23
N THR A 139 -10.48 -30.59 21.21
CA THR A 139 -11.00 -29.24 21.04
C THR A 139 -9.91 -28.19 20.76
N GLN A 140 -8.66 -28.45 21.15
CA GLN A 140 -7.52 -27.55 20.85
C GLN A 140 -7.17 -27.55 19.36
N ALA A 141 -7.55 -28.61 18.62
CA ALA A 141 -7.37 -28.66 17.19
C ALA A 141 -8.36 -27.79 16.38
N ALA A 142 -9.38 -27.22 17.03
CA ALA A 142 -10.46 -26.51 16.34
C ALA A 142 -9.97 -25.34 15.47
N LEU A 143 -9.00 -24.55 15.97
CA LEU A 143 -8.41 -23.44 15.24
C LEU A 143 -7.71 -23.91 13.96
N PHE A 144 -6.84 -24.92 14.10
CA PHE A 144 -6.08 -25.47 12.99
C PHE A 144 -6.97 -26.17 11.96
N ALA A 145 -8.01 -26.87 12.42
CA ALA A 145 -8.96 -27.56 11.56
C ALA A 145 -9.71 -26.62 10.59
N LYS A 146 -9.89 -25.35 11.00
CA LYS A 146 -10.58 -24.32 10.21
C LYS A 146 -9.63 -23.41 9.44
N ALA A 147 -8.35 -23.37 9.80
CA ALA A 147 -7.37 -22.46 9.25
C ALA A 147 -7.21 -22.58 7.72
N ALA A 148 -6.80 -21.51 7.09
CA ALA A 148 -6.48 -21.50 5.67
C ALA A 148 -5.17 -22.26 5.39
N VAL A 149 -5.03 -22.82 4.20
CA VAL A 149 -3.80 -23.45 3.73
C VAL A 149 -3.05 -22.49 2.83
N LEU A 150 -1.75 -22.35 3.05
CA LEU A 150 -0.85 -21.52 2.26
C LEU A 150 0.22 -22.40 1.61
N ASP A 151 -0.10 -23.01 0.48
CA ASP A 151 0.81 -23.91 -0.25
C ASP A 151 2.04 -23.18 -0.83
N ASN A 152 1.89 -21.91 -1.12
CA ASN A 152 2.96 -21.04 -1.63
C ASN A 152 3.27 -19.95 -0.60
N PRO A 153 4.23 -20.16 0.31
CA PRO A 153 4.55 -19.19 1.35
C PRO A 153 5.28 -17.95 0.79
N SER A 154 4.50 -17.03 0.29
CA SER A 154 4.96 -15.77 -0.32
C SER A 154 3.88 -14.70 -0.17
N THR A 155 4.23 -13.44 -0.43
CA THR A 155 3.27 -12.34 -0.51
C THR A 155 2.15 -12.66 -1.50
N GLU A 156 2.48 -13.15 -2.70
CA GLU A 156 1.48 -13.55 -3.70
C GLU A 156 0.57 -14.67 -3.20
N GLY A 157 1.16 -15.74 -2.64
CA GLY A 157 0.39 -16.86 -2.12
C GLY A 157 -0.59 -16.42 -1.03
N PHE A 158 -0.15 -15.55 -0.12
CA PHE A 158 -1.00 -15.02 0.93
C PHE A 158 -2.20 -14.23 0.37
N PHE A 159 -1.98 -13.31 -0.58
CA PHE A 159 -3.10 -12.55 -1.16
C PHE A 159 -4.03 -13.42 -2.00
N LYS A 160 -3.56 -14.49 -2.62
CA LYS A 160 -4.42 -15.46 -3.32
C LYS A 160 -5.39 -16.19 -2.38
N ILE A 161 -4.99 -16.44 -1.13
CA ILE A 161 -5.84 -17.09 -0.13
C ILE A 161 -6.50 -16.10 0.84
N PHE A 162 -6.33 -14.80 0.62
CA PHE A 162 -6.74 -13.75 1.56
C PHE A 162 -8.23 -13.87 1.96
N SER A 163 -9.12 -14.10 1.00
CA SER A 163 -10.55 -14.27 1.28
C SER A 163 -10.85 -15.50 2.15
N GLN A 164 -10.06 -16.58 2.01
CA GLN A 164 -10.18 -17.76 2.88
C GLN A 164 -9.68 -17.46 4.29
N TYR A 165 -8.54 -16.75 4.38
CA TYR A 165 -8.00 -16.33 5.66
C TYR A 165 -8.98 -15.40 6.41
N THR A 166 -9.53 -14.39 5.74
CA THR A 166 -10.44 -13.42 6.39
C THR A 166 -11.75 -14.04 6.83
N ALA A 167 -12.26 -15.04 6.11
CA ALA A 167 -13.42 -15.82 6.56
C ALA A 167 -13.11 -16.57 7.86
N PHE A 168 -11.95 -17.24 7.93
CA PHE A 168 -11.44 -17.90 9.14
C PHE A 168 -11.24 -16.89 10.28
N ALA A 169 -10.56 -15.78 10.04
CA ALA A 169 -10.27 -14.77 11.06
C ALA A 169 -11.56 -14.16 11.64
N SER A 170 -12.55 -13.85 10.78
CA SER A 170 -13.84 -13.31 11.21
C SER A 170 -14.65 -14.28 12.08
N GLU A 171 -14.48 -15.59 11.88
CA GLU A 171 -15.12 -16.61 12.71
C GLU A 171 -14.42 -16.79 14.07
N MET A 172 -13.09 -16.70 14.07
CA MET A 172 -12.28 -17.10 15.22
C MET A 172 -11.92 -15.95 16.16
N GLU A 173 -11.87 -14.71 15.66
CA GLU A 173 -11.51 -13.53 16.44
C GLU A 173 -12.74 -12.60 16.63
N PRO A 174 -13.35 -12.60 17.85
CA PRO A 174 -14.55 -11.81 18.10
C PRO A 174 -14.38 -10.30 17.85
N ALA A 175 -13.16 -9.78 17.94
CA ALA A 175 -12.89 -8.37 17.69
C ALA A 175 -13.00 -7.98 16.20
N TYR A 176 -13.17 -8.96 15.30
CA TYR A 176 -13.56 -8.70 13.91
C TYR A 176 -15.07 -8.72 13.68
N SER A 177 -15.88 -8.88 14.73
CA SER A 177 -17.33 -8.81 14.59
C SER A 177 -17.78 -7.47 14.01
N GLY A 178 -18.45 -7.53 12.87
CA GLY A 178 -18.89 -6.33 12.13
C GLY A 178 -17.78 -5.62 11.32
N TYR A 179 -16.53 -6.10 11.36
CA TYR A 179 -15.48 -5.58 10.50
C TYR A 179 -15.53 -6.23 9.12
N ALA A 180 -15.59 -5.41 8.09
CA ALA A 180 -15.58 -5.86 6.70
C ALA A 180 -14.17 -5.81 6.13
N PHE A 181 -13.51 -6.94 6.04
CA PHE A 181 -12.25 -7.06 5.32
C PHE A 181 -12.43 -6.70 3.83
N PRO A 182 -11.42 -6.12 3.17
CA PRO A 182 -11.42 -6.04 1.71
C PRO A 182 -11.37 -7.44 1.10
N ARG A 183 -11.77 -7.56 -0.16
CA ARG A 183 -11.67 -8.80 -0.93
C ARG A 183 -10.68 -8.61 -2.06
N PHE A 184 -9.83 -9.61 -2.24
CA PHE A 184 -8.82 -9.64 -3.30
C PHE A 184 -8.97 -10.94 -4.10
N ASP A 185 -10.20 -11.19 -4.60
CA ASP A 185 -10.47 -12.39 -5.38
C ASP A 185 -9.79 -12.28 -6.76
N ASN A 186 -9.50 -13.42 -7.39
CA ASN A 186 -8.81 -13.49 -8.69
C ASN A 186 -7.48 -12.72 -8.73
N PHE A 187 -6.76 -12.72 -7.61
CA PHE A 187 -5.51 -11.99 -7.45
C PHE A 187 -4.46 -12.41 -8.48
N THR A 188 -4.03 -11.47 -9.32
CA THR A 188 -3.07 -11.69 -10.41
C THR A 188 -1.97 -10.66 -10.35
N VAL A 189 -0.74 -11.11 -10.11
CA VAL A 189 0.44 -10.25 -10.04
C VAL A 189 0.80 -9.75 -11.43
N THR A 190 0.93 -8.45 -11.57
CA THR A 190 1.39 -7.77 -12.80
C THR A 190 2.85 -7.37 -12.70
N ASP A 191 3.34 -7.09 -11.47
CA ASP A 191 4.73 -6.70 -11.26
C ASP A 191 5.24 -7.05 -9.86
N ARG A 192 6.58 -7.15 -9.69
CA ARG A 192 7.26 -7.51 -8.45
C ARG A 192 8.40 -6.54 -8.18
N TYR A 193 8.50 -6.09 -6.93
CA TYR A 193 9.55 -5.18 -6.47
C TYR A 193 10.23 -5.76 -5.23
N PRO A 194 11.54 -5.54 -5.08
CA PRO A 194 12.25 -5.93 -3.86
C PRO A 194 11.65 -5.24 -2.64
N SER A 195 11.40 -5.97 -1.58
CA SER A 195 11.03 -5.38 -0.30
C SER A 195 12.26 -4.85 0.44
N ALA A 196 12.11 -3.70 1.10
CA ALA A 196 13.06 -3.17 2.06
C ALA A 196 12.61 -3.43 3.52
N SER A 197 11.64 -4.32 3.73
CA SER A 197 11.15 -4.68 5.06
C SER A 197 12.30 -5.13 5.97
N PRO A 198 12.35 -4.67 7.24
CA PRO A 198 13.29 -5.20 8.23
C PRO A 198 13.12 -6.70 8.47
N MET A 199 11.97 -7.28 8.13
CA MET A 199 11.69 -8.70 8.26
C MET A 199 12.25 -9.56 7.11
N LYS A 200 12.83 -8.96 6.08
CA LYS A 200 13.32 -9.65 4.87
C LYS A 200 14.22 -10.86 5.15
N SER A 201 15.04 -10.79 6.20
CA SER A 201 15.93 -11.90 6.58
C SER A 201 15.21 -13.12 7.17
N SER A 202 13.98 -12.94 7.64
CA SER A 202 13.18 -13.98 8.29
C SER A 202 11.93 -14.36 7.46
N ALA A 203 11.63 -13.59 6.44
CA ALA A 203 10.45 -13.77 5.62
C ALA A 203 10.73 -14.65 4.39
N LEU A 204 9.71 -15.42 4.01
CA LEU A 204 9.67 -16.22 2.79
C LEU A 204 8.96 -15.40 1.70
N GLY A 205 9.68 -15.10 0.60
CA GLY A 205 9.12 -14.37 -0.53
C GLY A 205 8.58 -12.99 -0.13
N ASP A 206 9.35 -12.22 0.62
CA ASP A 206 9.06 -10.86 1.03
C ASP A 206 9.29 -9.90 -0.16
N GLU A 207 8.22 -9.67 -0.92
CA GLU A 207 8.18 -8.83 -2.10
C GLU A 207 7.05 -7.82 -1.98
N GLN A 208 7.21 -6.70 -2.66
CA GLN A 208 6.10 -5.81 -2.97
C GLN A 208 5.54 -6.19 -4.34
N LEU A 209 4.24 -6.22 -4.44
CA LEU A 209 3.55 -6.64 -5.65
C LEU A 209 2.66 -5.53 -6.18
N ARG A 210 2.66 -5.36 -7.50
CA ARG A 210 1.53 -4.78 -8.18
C ARG A 210 0.65 -5.91 -8.68
N ALA A 211 -0.65 -5.78 -8.49
CA ALA A 211 -1.59 -6.84 -8.87
C ALA A 211 -2.95 -6.27 -9.24
N THR A 212 -3.67 -7.02 -10.06
CA THR A 212 -5.10 -6.84 -10.28
C THR A 212 -5.89 -7.85 -9.45
N PHE A 213 -7.13 -7.51 -9.12
CA PHE A 213 -8.02 -8.34 -8.33
C PHE A 213 -9.48 -8.02 -8.64
N THR A 214 -10.40 -8.77 -8.05
CA THR A 214 -11.83 -8.43 -8.05
C THR A 214 -12.37 -8.35 -6.63
N ASP A 215 -13.23 -7.36 -6.37
CA ASP A 215 -14.04 -7.29 -5.16
C ASP A 215 -15.53 -7.22 -5.55
N ASN A 216 -16.28 -8.25 -5.18
CA ASN A 216 -17.71 -8.37 -5.54
C ASN A 216 -18.00 -8.17 -7.04
N GLY A 217 -17.11 -8.68 -7.90
CA GLY A 217 -17.21 -8.61 -9.35
C GLY A 217 -16.76 -7.30 -9.98
N LYS A 218 -16.32 -6.31 -9.19
CA LYS A 218 -15.66 -5.12 -9.70
C LYS A 218 -14.15 -5.37 -9.81
N GLU A 219 -13.54 -4.92 -10.91
CA GLU A 219 -12.11 -5.03 -11.11
C GLU A 219 -11.37 -3.89 -10.39
N GLY A 220 -10.32 -4.26 -9.67
CA GLY A 220 -9.41 -3.34 -9.01
C GLY A 220 -7.95 -3.64 -9.33
N GLU A 221 -7.10 -2.69 -9.06
CA GLU A 221 -5.64 -2.82 -9.10
C GLU A 221 -5.02 -2.18 -7.86
N GLY A 222 -3.81 -2.58 -7.52
CA GLY A 222 -3.18 -2.03 -6.32
C GLY A 222 -1.77 -2.51 -6.11
N LEU A 223 -1.24 -2.07 -4.99
CA LEU A 223 0.08 -2.39 -4.47
C LEU A 223 -0.09 -3.12 -3.15
N PHE A 224 0.66 -4.20 -3.01
CA PHE A 224 0.49 -5.17 -1.95
C PHE A 224 1.83 -5.55 -1.34
N ALA A 225 1.87 -5.73 -0.03
CA ALA A 225 3.01 -6.29 0.69
C ALA A 225 2.55 -7.14 1.86
N ALA A 226 3.31 -8.19 2.15
CA ALA A 226 3.19 -8.99 3.36
C ALA A 226 4.52 -9.71 3.60
N SER A 227 4.90 -9.91 4.86
CA SER A 227 6.07 -10.71 5.22
C SER A 227 5.60 -12.05 5.78
N VAL A 228 5.70 -13.10 4.99
CA VAL A 228 5.33 -14.47 5.39
C VAL A 228 6.49 -15.12 6.11
N VAL A 229 6.27 -15.63 7.31
CA VAL A 229 7.30 -16.25 8.16
C VAL A 229 6.90 -17.67 8.52
N ASP A 230 7.84 -18.60 8.43
CA ASP A 230 7.64 -19.97 8.88
C ASP A 230 7.71 -20.05 10.42
N PHE A 231 6.64 -20.53 11.03
CA PHE A 231 6.61 -20.76 12.47
C PHE A 231 7.21 -22.13 12.84
N GLY A 232 7.35 -23.01 11.88
CA GLY A 232 7.97 -24.32 12.01
C GLY A 232 7.02 -25.49 11.80
N SER A 233 7.62 -26.66 11.62
CA SER A 233 6.92 -27.92 11.42
C SER A 233 6.44 -28.51 12.75
N LEU A 234 5.29 -29.16 12.71
CA LEU A 234 4.70 -29.87 13.85
C LEU A 234 4.22 -31.24 13.40
N ALA A 235 4.82 -32.31 13.93
CA ALA A 235 4.38 -33.64 13.64
C ALA A 235 3.00 -33.94 14.27
N ILE A 236 2.00 -34.19 13.42
CA ILE A 236 0.62 -34.48 13.85
C ILE A 236 0.20 -35.84 13.27
N SER A 237 -0.51 -36.66 14.07
CA SER A 237 -1.06 -37.92 13.59
C SER A 237 -2.17 -37.67 12.56
N ASN A 238 -2.08 -38.39 11.43
CA ASN A 238 -3.16 -38.43 10.43
C ASN A 238 -4.15 -39.61 10.66
N GLY A 239 -4.10 -40.23 11.83
CA GLY A 239 -4.99 -41.33 12.21
C GLY A 239 -4.68 -42.67 11.55
N ASN A 240 -3.77 -42.71 10.60
CA ASN A 240 -3.40 -43.97 9.94
C ASN A 240 -2.35 -44.73 10.76
N VAL A 241 -2.45 -46.07 10.76
CA VAL A 241 -1.47 -46.95 11.39
C VAL A 241 -0.87 -47.84 10.32
N VAL A 242 0.45 -47.83 10.20
CA VAL A 242 1.19 -48.73 9.33
C VAL A 242 2.08 -49.65 10.20
N GLY A 243 1.77 -50.92 10.19
CA GLY A 243 2.33 -51.83 11.18
C GLY A 243 1.82 -51.50 12.58
N TYR A 244 2.70 -51.13 13.49
CA TYR A 244 2.37 -50.72 14.86
C TYR A 244 2.66 -49.20 15.10
N GLN A 245 2.90 -48.42 14.02
CA GLN A 245 3.26 -47.00 14.12
C GLN A 245 2.16 -46.12 13.57
N LEU A 246 1.80 -45.10 14.35
CA LEU A 246 0.97 -43.99 13.88
C LEU A 246 1.74 -43.22 12.83
N GLN A 247 1.09 -42.97 11.70
CA GLN A 247 1.63 -42.10 10.67
C GLN A 247 1.45 -40.63 11.07
N THR A 248 2.45 -39.82 10.81
CA THR A 248 2.40 -38.41 11.06
C THR A 248 2.62 -37.60 9.77
N VAL A 249 2.02 -36.45 9.71
CA VAL A 249 2.22 -35.45 8.67
C VAL A 249 2.66 -34.12 9.31
N ASP A 250 3.15 -33.18 8.52
CA ASP A 250 3.44 -31.85 9.00
C ASP A 250 2.13 -31.07 9.19
N GLY A 251 1.83 -30.73 10.43
CA GLY A 251 0.72 -29.86 10.85
C GLY A 251 1.17 -28.45 11.23
N GLY A 252 2.41 -28.05 10.86
CA GLY A 252 2.95 -26.73 11.09
C GLY A 252 2.26 -25.64 10.27
N TYR A 253 2.68 -24.40 10.48
CA TYR A 253 2.02 -23.24 9.86
C TYR A 253 2.95 -22.05 9.68
N TYR A 254 2.57 -21.17 8.76
CA TYR A 254 3.13 -19.86 8.55
C TYR A 254 2.31 -18.78 9.25
N MET A 255 2.91 -17.63 9.41
CA MET A 255 2.27 -16.38 9.80
C MET A 255 2.61 -15.29 8.77
N ALA A 256 1.70 -14.38 8.52
CA ALA A 256 1.99 -13.21 7.71
C ALA A 256 1.93 -11.95 8.58
N TYR A 257 2.85 -11.04 8.34
CA TYR A 257 3.02 -9.80 9.09
C TYR A 257 3.02 -8.59 8.17
N ASN A 258 2.65 -7.43 8.73
CA ASN A 258 2.71 -6.16 8.01
C ASN A 258 2.03 -6.23 6.64
N ILE A 259 0.81 -6.77 6.67
CA ILE A 259 -0.01 -6.93 5.47
C ILE A 259 -0.56 -5.56 5.10
N VAL A 260 -0.25 -5.12 3.91
CA VAL A 260 -0.59 -3.80 3.40
C VAL A 260 -1.17 -3.90 1.99
N ALA A 261 -2.22 -3.14 1.73
CA ALA A 261 -2.74 -2.93 0.39
C ALA A 261 -3.12 -1.46 0.19
N VAL A 262 -2.71 -0.90 -0.95
CA VAL A 262 -3.18 0.40 -1.43
C VAL A 262 -3.78 0.15 -2.81
N THR A 263 -5.08 0.37 -2.95
CA THR A 263 -5.81 -0.06 -4.14
C THR A 263 -6.70 1.05 -4.70
N ALA A 264 -7.09 0.88 -5.96
CA ALA A 264 -8.10 1.68 -6.62
C ALA A 264 -8.91 0.82 -7.60
N ALA A 265 -9.98 1.38 -8.16
CA ALA A 265 -10.65 0.78 -9.30
C ALA A 265 -9.64 0.63 -10.45
N LYS A 266 -9.80 -0.44 -11.25
CA LYS A 266 -8.91 -0.72 -12.38
C LYS A 266 -8.78 0.49 -13.29
N ASP A 267 -7.58 0.70 -13.79
CA ASP A 267 -7.18 1.82 -14.66
C ASP A 267 -7.22 3.21 -14.00
N THR A 268 -7.50 3.30 -12.68
CA THR A 268 -7.53 4.57 -11.94
C THR A 268 -6.47 4.67 -10.84
N LEU A 269 -5.73 3.61 -10.55
CA LEU A 269 -4.71 3.61 -9.48
C LEU A 269 -3.72 4.76 -9.63
N ILE A 270 -3.36 5.10 -10.87
CA ILE A 270 -2.44 6.19 -11.16
C ILE A 270 -2.90 7.55 -10.66
N GLU A 271 -4.22 7.80 -10.63
CA GLU A 271 -4.77 9.04 -10.09
C GLU A 271 -4.68 9.09 -8.56
N TRP A 272 -4.73 7.92 -7.93
CA TRP A 272 -4.81 7.76 -6.48
C TRP A 272 -3.49 7.40 -5.82
N GLU A 273 -2.59 6.74 -6.52
CA GLU A 273 -1.35 6.17 -5.99
C GLU A 273 -0.56 7.18 -5.16
N GLY A 274 -0.31 8.37 -5.68
CA GLY A 274 0.45 9.40 -4.98
C GLY A 274 -0.22 9.85 -3.68
N VAL A 275 -1.49 10.25 -3.74
CA VAL A 275 -2.20 10.76 -2.57
C VAL A 275 -2.42 9.70 -1.50
N LEU A 276 -2.75 8.45 -1.89
CA LEU A 276 -2.93 7.35 -0.94
C LEU A 276 -1.61 6.97 -0.28
N THR A 277 -0.53 6.97 -1.04
CA THR A 277 0.82 6.75 -0.54
C THR A 277 1.22 7.79 0.48
N ASP A 278 1.03 9.08 0.18
CA ASP A 278 1.35 10.16 1.11
C ASP A 278 0.49 10.11 2.37
N CYS A 279 -0.79 9.79 2.25
CA CYS A 279 -1.65 9.55 3.41
C CYS A 279 -1.13 8.37 4.25
N PHE A 280 -0.76 7.28 3.61
CA PHE A 280 -0.29 6.08 4.28
C PHE A 280 1.01 6.30 5.07
N LYS A 281 1.96 7.10 4.56
CA LYS A 281 3.19 7.51 5.26
C LYS A 281 2.93 8.21 6.60
N THR A 282 1.76 8.78 6.78
CA THR A 282 1.41 9.51 8.01
C THR A 282 0.83 8.62 9.11
N LEU A 283 0.65 7.32 8.86
CA LEU A 283 0.11 6.38 9.86
C LEU A 283 1.07 6.24 11.03
N GLN A 284 0.60 6.57 12.21
CA GLN A 284 1.36 6.46 13.46
C GLN A 284 0.48 5.81 14.53
N TYR A 285 0.92 4.68 15.08
CA TYR A 285 0.31 4.08 16.27
C TYR A 285 0.66 4.86 17.52
N SER A 286 -0.29 4.97 18.47
CA SER A 286 -0.06 5.61 19.74
C SER A 286 0.87 4.79 20.63
N ASP A 287 1.62 5.45 21.52
CA ASP A 287 2.50 4.77 22.47
C ASP A 287 1.73 3.79 23.38
N SER A 288 0.48 4.12 23.72
CA SER A 288 -0.39 3.25 24.51
C SER A 288 -0.76 1.98 23.76
N PHE A 289 -1.10 2.08 22.47
CA PHE A 289 -1.38 0.92 21.61
C PHE A 289 -0.14 0.02 21.49
N VAL A 290 1.02 0.60 21.18
CA VAL A 290 2.29 -0.12 21.06
C VAL A 290 2.63 -0.84 22.37
N SER A 291 2.52 -0.14 23.52
CA SER A 291 2.79 -0.72 24.83
C SER A 291 1.85 -1.88 25.16
N THR A 292 0.54 -1.71 24.94
CA THR A 292 -0.47 -2.75 25.19
C THR A 292 -0.26 -3.96 24.28
N THR A 293 0.03 -3.72 23.00
CA THR A 293 0.31 -4.78 22.02
C THR A 293 1.55 -5.58 22.42
N ASN A 294 2.62 -4.90 22.87
CA ASN A 294 3.85 -5.56 23.32
C ASN A 294 3.61 -6.38 24.59
N GLN A 295 2.81 -5.90 25.55
CA GLN A 295 2.48 -6.65 26.75
C GLN A 295 1.65 -7.90 26.43
N ALA A 296 0.66 -7.79 25.55
CA ALA A 296 -0.16 -8.93 25.13
C ALA A 296 0.65 -9.98 24.34
N SER A 297 1.71 -9.56 23.65
CA SER A 297 2.56 -10.43 22.84
C SER A 297 3.66 -11.13 23.64
N ASN A 298 3.91 -10.71 24.89
CA ASN A 298 5.05 -11.15 25.71
C ASN A 298 5.09 -12.67 26.02
N GLU A 299 4.04 -13.39 25.70
CA GLU A 299 4.01 -14.81 26.13
C GLU A 299 4.74 -15.77 25.19
N LYS A 300 5.12 -15.42 23.95
CA LYS A 300 5.81 -16.44 23.11
C LYS A 300 6.67 -15.99 21.93
N VAL A 301 6.77 -14.73 21.49
CA VAL A 301 7.52 -14.44 20.26
C VAL A 301 8.28 -13.10 20.32
N ALA A 302 9.60 -13.17 20.45
CA ALA A 302 10.52 -12.04 20.25
C ALA A 302 10.26 -11.28 18.92
N LEU A 303 9.72 -11.99 17.92
CA LEU A 303 9.33 -11.47 16.62
C LEU A 303 8.11 -10.53 16.69
N ALA A 304 7.09 -10.86 17.51
CA ALA A 304 5.91 -10.01 17.67
C ALA A 304 6.25 -8.66 18.34
N GLN A 305 7.20 -8.66 19.27
CA GLN A 305 7.73 -7.43 19.87
C GLN A 305 8.47 -6.59 18.82
N GLN A 306 9.27 -7.21 17.96
CA GLN A 306 9.92 -6.52 16.85
C GLN A 306 8.92 -5.93 15.86
N ILE A 307 7.78 -6.59 15.62
CA ILE A 307 6.79 -6.15 14.63
C ILE A 307 6.14 -4.83 15.03
N SER A 308 5.67 -4.72 16.26
CA SER A 308 5.05 -3.47 16.72
C SER A 308 6.08 -2.35 16.87
N GLN A 309 7.31 -2.66 17.31
CA GLN A 309 8.40 -1.69 17.38
C GLN A 309 8.93 -1.28 16.00
N ASN A 310 8.87 -2.19 15.03
CA ASN A 310 9.40 -1.99 13.69
C ASN A 310 8.29 -1.69 12.65
N PHE A 311 7.02 -1.55 13.06
CA PHE A 311 5.95 -1.27 12.10
C PHE A 311 6.26 -0.01 11.28
N ASN A 312 6.65 1.09 11.93
CA ASN A 312 7.03 2.32 11.23
C ASN A 312 8.23 2.07 10.31
N ALA A 313 9.27 1.37 10.78
CA ALA A 313 10.42 1.02 9.95
C ALA A 313 10.05 0.09 8.78
N THR A 314 9.08 -0.81 8.97
CA THR A 314 8.56 -1.65 7.90
C THR A 314 7.77 -0.82 6.88
N MET A 315 6.98 0.14 7.36
CA MET A 315 6.28 1.07 6.50
C MET A 315 7.21 2.00 5.74
N ASP A 316 8.23 2.54 6.41
CA ASP A 316 9.28 3.31 5.75
C ASP A 316 10.01 2.47 4.69
N GLY A 317 10.29 1.21 4.99
CA GLY A 317 10.86 0.26 4.06
C GLY A 317 9.93 -0.04 2.88
N PHE A 318 8.64 -0.22 3.13
CA PHE A 318 7.64 -0.37 2.10
C PHE A 318 7.59 0.86 1.19
N MET A 319 7.52 2.04 1.77
CA MET A 319 7.46 3.29 1.04
C MET A 319 8.78 3.58 0.30
N SER A 320 9.92 3.31 0.93
CA SER A 320 11.24 3.46 0.31
C SER A 320 11.41 2.52 -0.90
N SER A 321 10.94 1.27 -0.80
CA SER A 321 10.94 0.35 -1.93
C SER A 321 10.00 0.82 -3.03
N TRP A 322 8.89 1.40 -2.66
CA TRP A 322 7.95 2.01 -3.59
C TRP A 322 8.55 3.22 -4.31
N GLU A 323 9.19 4.13 -3.56
CA GLU A 323 9.90 5.27 -4.14
C GLU A 323 11.12 4.82 -4.97
N SER A 324 11.82 3.77 -4.52
CA SER A 324 12.97 3.21 -5.24
C SER A 324 12.60 2.42 -6.50
N ARG A 325 11.31 2.07 -6.68
CA ARG A 325 10.84 1.45 -7.95
C ARG A 325 11.19 2.29 -9.19
N ASN A 326 11.38 3.59 -9.00
CA ASN A 326 11.79 4.52 -10.03
C ASN A 326 13.31 4.50 -10.29
N ARG A 327 14.08 3.69 -9.56
CA ARG A 327 15.53 3.57 -9.77
C ARG A 327 15.86 2.52 -10.84
N SER A 328 17.07 2.63 -11.40
CA SER A 328 17.48 1.96 -12.63
C SER A 328 17.29 0.44 -12.71
N GLN A 329 17.25 -0.28 -11.58
CA GLN A 329 17.02 -1.73 -11.58
C GLN A 329 15.56 -2.12 -11.83
N ASP A 330 14.60 -1.23 -11.51
CA ASP A 330 13.16 -1.49 -11.62
C ASP A 330 12.55 -0.91 -12.90
N ILE A 331 13.32 -0.13 -13.65
CA ILE A 331 12.85 0.57 -14.84
C ILE A 331 12.32 -0.40 -15.91
N MET A 332 12.97 -1.53 -16.09
CA MET A 332 12.48 -2.53 -17.06
C MET A 332 11.14 -3.15 -16.63
N SER A 333 11.02 -3.48 -15.33
CA SER A 333 9.76 -3.99 -14.77
C SER A 333 8.64 -2.96 -14.90
N GLN A 334 8.94 -1.68 -14.65
CA GLN A 334 7.97 -0.61 -14.80
C GLN A 334 7.55 -0.38 -16.25
N LYS A 335 8.50 -0.42 -17.19
CA LYS A 335 8.18 -0.35 -18.63
C LYS A 335 7.26 -1.48 -19.03
N GLN A 336 7.53 -2.69 -18.55
CA GLN A 336 6.68 -3.86 -18.84
C GLN A 336 5.31 -3.74 -18.15
N SER A 337 5.28 -3.26 -16.91
CA SER A 337 4.04 -3.00 -16.18
C SER A 337 3.21 -1.92 -16.86
N ASP A 338 3.81 -0.78 -17.19
CA ASP A 338 3.14 0.31 -17.89
C ASP A 338 2.58 -0.19 -19.24
N ALA A 339 3.34 -0.98 -19.99
CA ALA A 339 2.88 -1.57 -21.25
C ALA A 339 1.73 -2.57 -21.03
N THR A 340 1.79 -3.40 -19.97
CA THR A 340 0.74 -4.38 -19.65
C THR A 340 -0.55 -3.69 -19.23
N LEU A 341 -0.44 -2.56 -18.54
CA LEU A 341 -1.57 -1.73 -18.13
C LEU A 341 -2.04 -0.76 -19.22
N GLY A 342 -1.41 -0.80 -20.39
CA GLY A 342 -1.79 0.03 -21.54
C GLY A 342 -1.28 1.46 -21.46
N TYR A 343 -0.21 1.73 -20.69
CA TYR A 343 0.38 3.06 -20.58
C TYR A 343 1.77 3.14 -21.21
N GLU A 344 2.12 4.35 -21.68
CA GLU A 344 3.49 4.78 -21.94
C GLU A 344 3.81 6.05 -21.16
N ARG A 345 5.08 6.26 -20.80
CA ARG A 345 5.54 7.50 -20.18
C ARG A 345 5.99 8.48 -21.24
N ILE A 346 5.52 9.70 -21.08
CA ILE A 346 5.88 10.83 -21.93
C ILE A 346 6.36 11.98 -21.08
N TYR A 347 7.23 12.80 -21.62
CA TYR A 347 7.64 14.05 -20.97
C TYR A 347 7.22 15.26 -21.78
N ASP A 348 6.83 16.29 -21.06
CA ASP A 348 6.52 17.62 -21.59
C ASP A 348 7.82 18.38 -21.83
N THR A 349 8.14 18.70 -23.07
CA THR A 349 9.38 19.40 -23.45
C THR A 349 9.41 20.87 -23.00
N GLU A 350 8.27 21.44 -22.60
CA GLU A 350 8.16 22.83 -22.13
C GLU A 350 8.33 22.92 -20.61
N THR A 351 7.74 21.96 -19.85
CA THR A 351 7.78 21.96 -18.39
C THR A 351 8.82 21.01 -17.81
N GLY A 352 9.25 20.00 -18.57
CA GLY A 352 10.11 18.92 -18.10
C GLY A 352 9.39 17.86 -17.26
N GLU A 353 8.08 17.99 -17.07
CA GLU A 353 7.28 17.05 -16.25
C GLU A 353 6.99 15.76 -16.99
N ILE A 354 6.86 14.67 -16.21
CA ILE A 354 6.58 13.31 -16.72
C ILE A 354 5.09 13.00 -16.53
N TYR A 355 4.50 12.46 -17.59
CA TYR A 355 3.10 12.03 -17.60
C TYR A 355 2.99 10.59 -18.05
N LYS A 356 1.87 9.93 -17.71
CA LYS A 356 1.44 8.70 -18.38
C LYS A 356 0.44 9.04 -19.47
N ALA A 357 0.52 8.31 -20.57
CA ALA A 357 -0.44 8.37 -21.66
C ALA A 357 -0.87 6.96 -22.06
N THR A 358 -1.95 6.83 -22.80
CA THR A 358 -2.34 5.54 -23.38
C THR A 358 -1.23 5.03 -24.28
N ASN A 359 -0.92 3.75 -24.21
CA ASN A 359 0.10 3.12 -25.03
C ASN A 359 -0.12 3.39 -26.53
N GLY A 360 0.95 3.76 -27.23
CA GLY A 360 0.90 4.20 -28.63
C GLY A 360 0.48 5.67 -28.81
N PHE A 361 0.40 6.45 -27.73
CA PHE A 361 0.14 7.89 -27.83
C PHE A 361 1.21 8.57 -28.69
N THR A 362 2.50 8.29 -28.42
CA THR A 362 3.61 8.90 -29.18
C THR A 362 3.70 8.45 -30.62
N ASP A 363 3.12 7.30 -30.97
CA ASP A 363 3.07 6.81 -32.37
C ASP A 363 2.11 7.63 -33.25
N VAL A 364 1.13 8.28 -32.64
CA VAL A 364 0.06 9.00 -33.35
C VAL A 364 0.06 10.51 -33.04
N TYR A 365 0.87 10.93 -32.05
CA TYR A 365 1.03 12.32 -31.70
C TYR A 365 2.08 13.00 -32.60
N ASP A 366 1.64 13.91 -33.43
CA ASP A 366 2.47 14.65 -34.39
C ASP A 366 2.90 16.05 -33.90
N GLY A 367 2.53 16.40 -32.67
CA GLY A 367 2.98 17.62 -31.99
C GLY A 367 4.44 17.56 -31.53
N LYS A 368 4.96 18.68 -31.03
CA LYS A 368 6.37 18.78 -30.61
C LYS A 368 6.55 18.78 -29.09
N ARG A 369 5.47 19.00 -28.35
CA ARG A 369 5.50 19.21 -26.91
C ARG A 369 5.75 17.92 -26.13
N TYR A 370 5.06 16.85 -26.47
CA TYR A 370 5.17 15.59 -25.76
C TYR A 370 6.04 14.59 -26.51
N LYS A 371 6.97 13.96 -25.80
CA LYS A 371 7.86 12.94 -26.35
C LYS A 371 7.92 11.72 -25.45
N ALA A 372 8.11 10.53 -26.05
CA ALA A 372 8.31 9.31 -25.28
C ALA A 372 9.52 9.44 -24.35
N VAL A 373 9.38 8.94 -23.13
CA VAL A 373 10.50 8.81 -22.18
C VAL A 373 11.36 7.64 -22.64
N THR A 374 12.55 7.95 -23.12
CA THR A 374 13.54 6.96 -23.59
C THR A 374 14.74 6.86 -22.66
N ASP A 375 14.99 7.88 -21.83
CA ASP A 375 16.08 7.91 -20.86
C ASP A 375 15.59 7.27 -19.54
N ASP A 376 16.33 6.26 -19.10
CA ASP A 376 16.05 5.54 -17.87
C ASP A 376 16.07 6.45 -16.63
N ASN A 377 16.89 7.49 -16.61
CA ASN A 377 16.89 8.44 -15.51
C ASN A 377 15.56 9.22 -15.38
N MET A 378 14.87 9.45 -16.48
CA MET A 378 13.56 10.11 -16.48
C MET A 378 12.45 9.23 -15.87
N TYR A 379 12.65 7.90 -15.78
CA TYR A 379 11.73 7.03 -15.05
C TYR A 379 11.82 7.20 -13.53
N ALA A 380 12.87 7.83 -13.03
CA ALA A 380 13.02 8.18 -11.62
C ALA A 380 12.25 9.45 -11.22
N GLU A 381 11.82 10.24 -12.20
CA GLU A 381 11.06 11.46 -11.94
C GLU A 381 9.60 11.13 -11.58
N PRO A 382 8.99 11.91 -10.68
CA PRO A 382 7.61 11.72 -10.29
C PRO A 382 6.68 11.93 -11.49
N ILE A 383 5.59 11.16 -11.51
CA ILE A 383 4.56 11.28 -12.54
C ILE A 383 3.61 12.41 -12.15
N SER A 384 3.52 13.46 -12.97
CA SER A 384 2.70 14.63 -12.73
C SER A 384 1.22 14.44 -13.08
N GLY A 385 0.90 13.40 -13.86
CA GLY A 385 -0.49 13.13 -14.23
C GLY A 385 -0.64 12.17 -15.40
N TYR A 386 -1.85 12.15 -15.97
CA TYR A 386 -2.21 11.32 -17.11
C TYR A 386 -2.68 12.19 -18.28
N ILE A 387 -2.27 11.82 -19.50
CA ILE A 387 -2.68 12.49 -20.74
C ILE A 387 -3.54 11.52 -21.53
N GLU A 388 -4.79 11.89 -21.78
CA GLU A 388 -5.71 11.16 -22.61
C GLU A 388 -5.78 11.74 -24.03
N LYS A 389 -5.80 10.85 -25.01
CA LYS A 389 -6.18 11.18 -26.37
C LYS A 389 -7.71 11.14 -26.44
N GLN A 390 -8.31 12.25 -26.83
CA GLN A 390 -9.74 12.29 -27.18
C GLN A 390 -9.95 11.99 -28.67
#